data_d913fae811ef7d419d537f6e72d0d3a0
#
_entry.id   d913fae811ef7d419d537f6e72d0d3a0
#
_cell.length_a   1.000
_cell.length_b   1.000
_cell.length_c   1.000
_cell.angle_alpha   90.00
_cell.angle_beta   90.00
_cell.angle_gamma   90.00
#
_symmetry.space_group_name_H-M   'P 1'
#
loop_
_entity.id
_entity.type
_entity.pdbx_description
1 polymer ?
#
loop_
_entity_poly.entity_id
_entity_poly.type
_entity_poly.pdbx_seq_one_letter_code
_entity_poly.pdbx_strand_id
1 'polypeptide(L)'
;MTATGNALAQKWALAASAGATATYNHYTGANQPQDGFVACLSAALGIHSGQAGRLKVNGTVGANELLCTGGQGNSFAPSVALTANLEAIEKFFFIDATANVSESFITPFGPQPSNLTVPTNNRYISQTYSVSPYIQGVIAPNISYTLRDDNVWTPSASYGDSSAKTPTTYLNNLSGQMSSVVGNGGGWTLQYSRQSYDNGVDTGTYVIQVGRAIGSYAVNPQLTLSLRGGYESDRFPALSGDNGALLASSSNSGVIYGGGFNWRPTERTAVDGYWEHRFFGSSYNWQLSHRLPNIALSANFTRGLSTFPQLALTIPGGITVAQFLDAAFTTRIPDPVQRAAAVAQFLAQTGLPPTLASPLNFYDQSITLQQTASVSAVWAGIRNALGFTLFNSRTDEISGTGSALPSVVQFGASNTQTGGGVNYSHRLSGFTNLVASAIYAVTKPTNTGGTPGNVRSNNFNTFVSVNTQLAPKTSGSVGLSYFTFDTPGASNNGSTSTVSVYATVTHNF
;
A
#
# COMPACT_ATOMS: atom_id res chain seq x y z
N MET A 1 20.51 -31.44 -34.63
CA MET A 1 20.65 -30.01 -34.43
C MET A 1 20.76 -29.76 -32.93
N THR A 2 21.97 -29.59 -32.44
CA THR A 2 22.25 -29.28 -31.03
C THR A 2 22.10 -27.77 -30.83
N ALA A 3 21.02 -27.37 -30.22
CA ALA A 3 20.84 -25.98 -29.79
C ALA A 3 21.71 -25.74 -28.52
N THR A 4 22.92 -25.23 -28.74
CA THR A 4 23.72 -24.64 -27.66
C THR A 4 23.07 -23.30 -27.27
N GLY A 5 22.09 -23.35 -26.41
CA GLY A 5 21.58 -22.15 -25.74
C GLY A 5 22.66 -21.64 -24.80
N ASN A 6 23.28 -20.51 -25.11
CA ASN A 6 24.08 -19.75 -24.17
C ASN A 6 23.18 -19.34 -23.02
N ALA A 7 23.21 -20.10 -21.93
CA ALA A 7 22.64 -19.66 -20.64
C ALA A 7 23.46 -18.46 -20.17
N LEU A 8 23.02 -17.26 -20.48
CA LEU A 8 23.58 -16.04 -19.87
C LEU A 8 23.41 -16.21 -18.37
N ALA A 9 24.52 -16.30 -17.64
CA ALA A 9 24.50 -16.42 -16.19
C ALA A 9 23.72 -15.23 -15.62
N GLN A 10 22.67 -15.51 -14.87
CA GLN A 10 21.86 -14.47 -14.21
C GLN A 10 22.74 -13.71 -13.23
N LYS A 11 22.88 -12.41 -13.42
CA LYS A 11 23.63 -11.55 -12.51
C LYS A 11 22.77 -11.21 -11.30
N TRP A 12 23.30 -11.41 -10.10
CA TRP A 12 22.72 -11.00 -8.84
C TRP A 12 23.48 -9.78 -8.32
N ALA A 13 22.76 -8.76 -7.91
CA ALA A 13 23.31 -7.62 -7.19
C ALA A 13 22.79 -7.66 -5.76
N LEU A 14 23.71 -7.70 -4.80
CA LEU A 14 23.42 -7.59 -3.38
C LEU A 14 23.98 -6.27 -2.91
N ALA A 15 23.17 -5.51 -2.16
CA ALA A 15 23.55 -4.24 -1.58
C ALA A 15 23.25 -4.27 -0.08
N ALA A 16 24.28 -4.39 0.73
CA ALA A 16 24.14 -4.35 2.18
C ALA A 16 24.31 -2.93 2.70
N SER A 17 23.54 -2.57 3.71
CA SER A 17 23.68 -1.31 4.43
C SER A 17 23.52 -1.52 5.92
N ALA A 18 24.22 -0.71 6.70
CA ALA A 18 24.05 -0.62 8.15
C ALA A 18 23.98 0.85 8.56
N GLY A 19 23.14 1.15 9.54
CA GLY A 19 22.94 2.50 10.03
C GLY A 19 22.81 2.56 11.54
N ALA A 20 23.11 3.72 12.08
CA ALA A 20 22.87 4.05 13.48
C ALA A 20 22.20 5.43 13.55
N THR A 21 21.13 5.52 14.31
CA THR A 21 20.42 6.77 14.59
C THR A 21 20.39 7.01 16.08
N ALA A 22 20.74 8.20 16.50
CA ALA A 22 20.52 8.69 17.85
C ALA A 22 19.43 9.74 17.84
N THR A 23 18.44 9.60 18.68
CA THR A 23 17.29 10.52 18.79
C THR A 23 17.10 10.93 20.24
N TYR A 24 16.92 12.22 20.49
CA TYR A 24 16.37 12.73 21.74
C TYR A 24 14.92 13.12 21.55
N ASN A 25 14.05 12.56 22.37
CA ASN A 25 12.61 12.82 22.36
C ASN A 25 12.22 13.65 23.57
N HIS A 26 11.54 14.75 23.33
CA HIS A 26 10.86 15.57 24.35
C HIS A 26 9.35 15.42 24.19
N TYR A 27 8.69 14.98 25.25
CA TYR A 27 7.26 14.66 25.26
C TYR A 27 6.48 15.71 26.02
N THR A 28 5.32 16.09 25.49
CA THR A 28 4.37 16.98 26.17
C THR A 28 2.96 16.39 26.11
N GLY A 29 2.23 16.49 27.23
CA GLY A 29 0.87 15.95 27.39
C GLY A 29 0.71 15.16 28.70
N ALA A 30 -0.51 14.77 29.01
CA ALA A 30 -0.81 13.95 30.18
C ALA A 30 -0.39 12.49 29.95
N ASN A 31 0.18 11.86 31.01
CA ASN A 31 0.60 10.44 30.99
C ASN A 31 1.64 10.09 29.91
N GLN A 32 2.54 11.03 29.60
CA GLN A 32 3.59 10.79 28.62
C GLN A 32 4.81 10.10 29.26
N PRO A 33 5.60 9.37 28.45
CA PRO A 33 6.92 8.88 28.87
C PRO A 33 7.82 10.04 29.31
N GLN A 34 8.85 9.74 30.08
CA GLN A 34 9.88 10.73 30.38
C GLN A 34 10.71 11.00 29.14
N ASP A 35 11.19 12.24 29.01
CA ASP A 35 12.15 12.62 27.99
C ASP A 35 13.34 11.64 27.99
N GLY A 36 13.82 11.29 26.80
CA GLY A 36 14.85 10.28 26.73
C GLY A 36 15.55 10.17 25.39
N PHE A 37 16.65 9.44 25.41
CA PHE A 37 17.38 9.07 24.21
C PHE A 37 16.91 7.71 23.70
N VAL A 38 16.80 7.59 22.38
CA VAL A 38 16.59 6.35 21.68
C VAL A 38 17.72 6.18 20.69
N ALA A 39 18.45 5.08 20.80
CA ALA A 39 19.40 4.65 19.78
C ALA A 39 18.72 3.59 18.91
N CYS A 40 18.77 3.76 17.60
CA CYS A 40 18.26 2.78 16.66
C CYS A 40 19.42 2.27 15.80
N LEU A 41 19.63 0.96 15.81
CA LEU A 41 20.55 0.28 14.91
C LEU A 41 19.75 -0.34 13.77
N SER A 42 20.16 -0.10 12.55
CA SER A 42 19.50 -0.63 11.36
C SER A 42 20.46 -1.44 10.51
N ALA A 43 19.97 -2.52 9.94
CA ALA A 43 20.66 -3.28 8.90
C ALA A 43 19.69 -3.63 7.79
N ALA A 44 20.14 -3.55 6.54
CA ALA A 44 19.33 -3.96 5.41
C ALA A 44 20.17 -4.59 4.31
N LEU A 45 19.58 -5.55 3.61
CA LEU A 45 20.11 -6.23 2.44
C LEU A 45 19.15 -6.04 1.26
N GLY A 46 19.58 -5.28 0.26
CA GLY A 46 18.92 -5.21 -1.02
C GLY A 46 19.30 -6.40 -1.89
N ILE A 47 18.32 -7.03 -2.51
CA ILE A 47 18.47 -8.16 -3.40
C ILE A 47 17.90 -7.79 -4.77
N HIS A 48 18.72 -7.92 -5.82
CA HIS A 48 18.32 -7.57 -7.17
C HIS A 48 18.83 -8.61 -8.15
N SER A 49 17.92 -9.26 -8.84
CA SER A 49 18.31 -10.18 -9.90
C SER A 49 18.32 -9.49 -11.26
N GLY A 50 19.27 -9.84 -12.11
CA GLY A 50 19.31 -9.36 -13.49
C GLY A 50 18.10 -9.84 -14.31
N GLN A 51 17.77 -9.10 -15.37
CA GLN A 51 16.60 -9.36 -16.21
C GLN A 51 16.70 -10.63 -17.08
N ALA A 52 17.89 -11.19 -17.22
CA ALA A 52 18.18 -12.28 -18.18
C ALA A 52 17.79 -13.70 -17.69
N GLY A 53 17.33 -13.86 -16.44
CA GLY A 53 16.97 -15.18 -15.87
C GLY A 53 15.48 -15.46 -15.87
N ARG A 54 15.11 -16.73 -15.75
CA ARG A 54 13.71 -17.15 -15.54
C ARG A 54 13.19 -16.83 -14.14
N LEU A 55 14.07 -16.66 -13.16
CA LEU A 55 13.75 -16.24 -11.81
C LEU A 55 14.17 -14.78 -11.62
N LYS A 56 13.23 -13.90 -11.37
CA LYS A 56 13.46 -12.49 -11.06
C LYS A 56 13.09 -12.24 -9.61
N VAL A 57 14.05 -11.77 -8.82
CA VAL A 57 13.85 -11.45 -7.40
C VAL A 57 14.29 -10.01 -7.17
N ASN A 58 13.42 -9.22 -6.52
CA ASN A 58 13.72 -7.84 -6.18
C ASN A 58 13.17 -7.54 -4.79
N GLY A 59 13.90 -6.76 -4.03
CA GLY A 59 13.40 -6.23 -2.78
C GLY A 59 14.47 -6.06 -1.72
N THR A 60 14.03 -5.88 -0.49
CA THR A 60 14.87 -5.60 0.68
C THR A 60 14.45 -6.45 1.86
N VAL A 61 15.44 -6.88 2.65
CA VAL A 61 15.27 -7.49 3.96
C VAL A 61 16.06 -6.64 4.96
N GLY A 62 15.44 -6.22 6.03
CA GLY A 62 16.10 -5.38 7.02
C GLY A 62 15.53 -5.56 8.42
N ALA A 63 16.16 -4.94 9.37
CA ALA A 63 15.71 -4.87 10.74
C ALA A 63 16.20 -3.59 11.40
N ASN A 64 15.40 -3.10 12.35
CA ASN A 64 15.74 -2.00 13.24
C ASN A 64 15.68 -2.51 14.67
N GLU A 65 16.74 -2.28 15.45
CA GLU A 65 16.77 -2.50 16.89
C GLU A 65 16.73 -1.14 17.59
N LEU A 66 15.70 -0.91 18.37
CA LEU A 66 15.52 0.32 19.14
C LEU A 66 15.95 0.06 20.59
N LEU A 67 16.95 0.80 21.03
CA LEU A 67 17.49 0.78 22.40
C LEU A 67 17.04 2.07 23.08
N CYS A 68 16.14 1.95 24.04
CA CYS A 68 15.50 3.10 24.69
C CYS A 68 16.06 3.33 26.10
N THR A 69 16.27 4.59 26.46
CA THR A 69 16.51 5.04 27.84
C THR A 69 15.20 5.55 28.46
N GLY A 70 15.15 5.73 29.78
CA GLY A 70 13.97 6.32 30.43
C GLY A 70 12.83 5.35 30.74
N GLY A 71 13.12 4.04 30.86
CA GLY A 71 12.14 3.04 31.29
C GLY A 71 11.23 2.50 30.18
N GLN A 72 11.48 2.87 28.93
CA GLN A 72 10.84 2.28 27.76
C GLN A 72 11.61 1.01 27.37
N GLY A 73 10.88 -0.06 27.10
CA GLY A 73 11.50 -1.33 26.67
C GLY A 73 12.17 -1.22 25.30
N ASN A 74 13.21 -2.03 25.08
CA ASN A 74 13.80 -2.19 23.75
C ASN A 74 12.80 -2.85 22.81
N SER A 75 12.84 -2.51 21.53
CA SER A 75 11.97 -3.12 20.52
C SER A 75 12.73 -3.49 19.26
N PHE A 76 12.31 -4.58 18.63
CA PHE A 76 12.86 -5.08 17.38
C PHE A 76 11.81 -5.00 16.27
N ALA A 77 12.14 -4.29 15.20
CA ALA A 77 11.25 -4.06 14.06
C ALA A 77 11.86 -4.65 12.78
N PRO A 78 11.50 -5.89 12.41
CA PRO A 78 11.89 -6.47 11.13
C PRO A 78 11.16 -5.80 9.97
N SER A 79 11.80 -5.73 8.82
CA SER A 79 11.20 -5.26 7.58
C SER A 79 11.58 -6.17 6.42
N VAL A 80 10.58 -6.61 5.65
CA VAL A 80 10.78 -7.41 4.44
C VAL A 80 9.86 -6.87 3.37
N ALA A 81 10.42 -6.59 2.21
CA ALA A 81 9.66 -6.23 1.02
C ALA A 81 10.31 -6.96 -0.16
N LEU A 82 9.89 -8.19 -0.42
CA LEU A 82 10.44 -9.06 -1.46
C LEU A 82 9.36 -9.41 -2.47
N THR A 83 9.74 -9.39 -3.74
CA THR A 83 8.96 -9.92 -4.86
C THR A 83 9.81 -10.88 -5.66
N ALA A 84 9.23 -12.00 -6.06
CA ALA A 84 9.84 -12.97 -6.93
C ALA A 84 8.88 -13.32 -8.06
N ASN A 85 9.39 -13.43 -9.27
CA ASN A 85 8.68 -13.95 -10.44
C ASN A 85 9.49 -15.06 -11.06
N LEU A 86 8.92 -16.24 -11.15
CA LEU A 86 9.51 -17.42 -11.78
C LEU A 86 8.75 -17.78 -13.06
N GLU A 87 9.42 -17.76 -14.18
CA GLU A 87 8.94 -18.37 -15.42
C GLU A 87 9.29 -19.87 -15.40
N ALA A 88 8.39 -20.69 -14.84
CA ALA A 88 8.62 -22.13 -14.66
C ALA A 88 8.58 -22.87 -16.00
N ILE A 89 7.62 -22.52 -16.87
CA ILE A 89 7.55 -22.98 -18.25
C ILE A 89 7.54 -21.75 -19.16
N GLU A 90 8.45 -21.71 -20.11
CA GLU A 90 8.65 -20.56 -20.99
C GLU A 90 7.34 -20.07 -21.62
N LYS A 91 7.02 -18.79 -21.39
CA LYS A 91 5.86 -18.06 -21.89
C LYS A 91 4.50 -18.67 -21.55
N PHE A 92 4.45 -19.68 -20.67
CA PHE A 92 3.22 -20.41 -20.37
C PHE A 92 2.89 -20.44 -18.88
N PHE A 93 3.81 -20.93 -18.02
CA PHE A 93 3.54 -21.09 -16.60
C PHE A 93 4.49 -20.25 -15.75
N PHE A 94 3.92 -19.47 -14.87
CA PHE A 94 4.62 -18.53 -14.02
C PHE A 94 4.19 -18.70 -12.57
N ILE A 95 5.06 -18.31 -11.67
CA ILE A 95 4.78 -18.25 -10.23
C ILE A 95 5.29 -16.90 -9.72
N ASP A 96 4.38 -16.07 -9.23
CA ASP A 96 4.73 -14.87 -8.46
C ASP A 96 4.73 -15.19 -6.98
N ALA A 97 5.66 -14.62 -6.23
CA ALA A 97 5.68 -14.70 -4.78
C ALA A 97 6.02 -13.32 -4.20
N THR A 98 5.34 -12.95 -3.11
CA THR A 98 5.65 -11.74 -2.35
C THR A 98 5.75 -12.04 -0.87
N ALA A 99 6.65 -11.32 -0.19
CA ALA A 99 6.74 -11.30 1.25
C ALA A 99 6.81 -9.85 1.71
N ASN A 100 5.88 -9.46 2.55
CA ASN A 100 5.84 -8.14 3.17
C ASN A 100 5.78 -8.30 4.70
N VAL A 101 6.79 -7.77 5.38
CA VAL A 101 6.83 -7.68 6.85
C VAL A 101 7.14 -6.23 7.19
N SER A 102 6.26 -5.58 7.91
CA SER A 102 6.42 -4.17 8.25
C SER A 102 5.67 -3.82 9.52
N GLU A 103 6.09 -2.77 10.20
CA GLU A 103 5.26 -2.17 11.24
C GLU A 103 4.00 -1.57 10.64
N SER A 104 2.89 -1.82 11.30
CA SER A 104 1.56 -1.28 10.99
C SER A 104 0.88 -0.77 12.25
N PHE A 105 -0.11 0.09 12.09
CA PHE A 105 -0.89 0.58 13.23
C PHE A 105 -2.09 -0.33 13.49
N ILE A 106 -2.41 -0.51 14.79
CA ILE A 106 -3.51 -1.37 15.24
C ILE A 106 -4.86 -0.72 14.95
N THR A 107 -4.98 0.58 15.24
CA THR A 107 -6.23 1.33 15.11
C THR A 107 -6.01 2.68 14.42
N PRO A 108 -6.98 3.11 13.59
CA PRO A 108 -6.93 4.43 12.97
C PRO A 108 -7.14 5.59 13.95
N PHE A 109 -7.63 5.29 15.16
CA PHE A 109 -7.94 6.29 16.18
C PHE A 109 -6.82 6.51 17.20
N GLY A 110 -5.74 5.74 17.11
CA GLY A 110 -4.55 5.88 17.97
C GLY A 110 -3.48 6.82 17.40
N PRO A 111 -2.41 7.07 18.20
CA PRO A 111 -1.26 7.84 17.74
C PRO A 111 -0.54 7.14 16.58
N GLN A 112 -0.18 7.90 15.54
CA GLN A 112 0.44 7.40 14.30
C GLN A 112 1.73 8.19 14.00
N PRO A 113 2.77 8.11 14.85
CA PRO A 113 4.03 8.78 14.59
C PRO A 113 4.74 8.16 13.38
N SER A 114 5.20 9.00 12.45
CA SER A 114 5.99 8.56 11.30
C SER A 114 7.43 8.21 11.66
N ASN A 115 7.94 8.71 12.78
CA ASN A 115 9.26 8.39 13.29
C ASN A 115 9.20 7.12 14.16
N LEU A 116 10.01 6.10 13.83
CA LEU A 116 10.11 4.84 14.59
C LEU A 116 10.58 5.04 16.03
N THR A 117 11.41 6.06 16.27
CA THR A 117 11.95 6.36 17.59
C THR A 117 10.95 7.03 18.54
N VAL A 118 9.76 7.40 18.05
CA VAL A 118 8.65 7.86 18.89
C VAL A 118 7.82 6.63 19.29
N PRO A 119 7.84 6.24 20.58
CA PRO A 119 7.13 5.06 21.04
C PRO A 119 5.61 5.24 20.96
N THR A 120 4.93 4.17 20.67
CA THR A 120 3.47 4.10 20.69
C THR A 120 3.02 2.65 20.88
N ASN A 121 1.98 2.43 21.70
CA ASN A 121 1.33 1.13 21.83
C ASN A 121 0.39 0.81 20.66
N ASN A 122 0.28 1.73 19.69
CA ASN A 122 -0.56 1.56 18.49
C ASN A 122 0.18 0.90 17.32
N ARG A 123 1.28 0.17 17.55
CA ARG A 123 2.04 -0.54 16.51
C ARG A 123 2.05 -2.05 16.73
N TYR A 124 2.13 -2.78 15.64
CA TYR A 124 2.37 -4.22 15.61
C TYR A 124 3.15 -4.59 14.34
N ILE A 125 3.75 -5.77 14.32
CA ILE A 125 4.43 -6.29 13.13
C ILE A 125 3.41 -7.04 12.27
N SER A 126 3.05 -6.45 11.15
CA SER A 126 2.20 -7.08 10.13
C SER A 126 3.06 -7.93 9.21
N GLN A 127 2.62 -9.16 8.94
CA GLN A 127 3.29 -10.09 8.04
C GLN A 127 2.28 -10.55 6.99
N THR A 128 2.64 -10.48 5.72
CA THR A 128 1.79 -10.97 4.63
C THR A 128 2.65 -11.65 3.60
N TYR A 129 2.29 -12.85 3.24
CA TYR A 129 2.97 -13.66 2.24
C TYR A 129 1.99 -14.06 1.15
N SER A 130 2.44 -14.05 -0.11
CA SER A 130 1.62 -14.57 -1.21
C SER A 130 2.41 -15.46 -2.14
N VAL A 131 1.72 -16.43 -2.71
CA VAL A 131 2.19 -17.26 -3.82
C VAL A 131 1.08 -17.37 -4.85
N SER A 132 1.37 -16.98 -6.07
CA SER A 132 0.40 -16.84 -7.14
C SER A 132 0.87 -17.57 -8.40
N PRO A 133 0.58 -18.87 -8.54
CA PRO A 133 0.78 -19.58 -9.81
C PRO A 133 -0.22 -19.09 -10.87
N TYR A 134 0.26 -18.93 -12.11
CA TYR A 134 -0.61 -18.58 -13.22
C TYR A 134 -0.13 -19.12 -14.55
N ILE A 135 -1.09 -19.37 -15.43
CA ILE A 135 -0.85 -19.67 -16.83
C ILE A 135 -1.39 -18.54 -17.70
N GLN A 136 -0.67 -18.25 -18.76
CA GLN A 136 -1.09 -17.31 -19.78
C GLN A 136 -0.70 -17.80 -21.16
N GLY A 137 -1.48 -17.39 -22.17
CA GLY A 137 -1.19 -17.80 -23.53
C GLY A 137 -2.14 -17.18 -24.54
N VAL A 138 -2.02 -17.65 -25.76
CA VAL A 138 -2.85 -17.24 -26.89
C VAL A 138 -3.46 -18.51 -27.50
N ILE A 139 -4.79 -18.58 -27.54
CA ILE A 139 -5.54 -19.70 -28.12
C ILE A 139 -5.66 -19.54 -29.64
N ALA A 140 -5.86 -18.30 -30.08
CA ALA A 140 -5.95 -17.91 -31.48
C ALA A 140 -5.21 -16.57 -31.66
N PRO A 141 -4.83 -16.17 -32.86
CA PRO A 141 -4.02 -14.97 -33.11
C PRO A 141 -4.51 -13.70 -32.42
N ASN A 142 -5.79 -13.63 -32.12
CA ASN A 142 -6.45 -12.49 -31.49
C ASN A 142 -7.10 -12.81 -30.13
N ILE A 143 -6.94 -14.02 -29.58
CA ILE A 143 -7.54 -14.43 -28.30
C ILE A 143 -6.45 -14.79 -27.31
N SER A 144 -6.30 -13.97 -26.28
CA SER A 144 -5.41 -14.21 -25.16
C SER A 144 -6.17 -14.68 -23.92
N TYR A 145 -5.53 -15.44 -23.07
CA TYR A 145 -6.08 -15.89 -21.80
C TYR A 145 -5.06 -15.82 -20.68
N THR A 146 -5.57 -15.67 -19.46
CA THR A 146 -4.81 -15.80 -18.22
C THR A 146 -5.69 -16.50 -17.20
N LEU A 147 -5.13 -17.48 -16.49
CA LEU A 147 -5.74 -18.12 -15.32
C LEU A 147 -4.74 -18.02 -14.18
N ARG A 148 -5.14 -17.42 -13.07
CA ARG A 148 -4.29 -17.09 -11.93
C ARG A 148 -4.96 -17.51 -10.63
N ASP A 149 -4.18 -18.07 -9.72
CA ASP A 149 -4.59 -18.49 -8.38
C ASP A 149 -3.73 -17.77 -7.34
N ASP A 150 -4.27 -16.71 -6.72
CA ASP A 150 -3.58 -15.94 -5.69
C ASP A 150 -3.85 -16.54 -4.32
N ASN A 151 -2.81 -16.96 -3.63
CA ASN A 151 -2.88 -17.49 -2.27
C ASN A 151 -2.14 -16.53 -1.33
N VAL A 152 -2.83 -15.98 -0.34
CA VAL A 152 -2.31 -14.97 0.57
C VAL A 152 -2.50 -15.41 2.02
N TRP A 153 -1.45 -15.35 2.81
CA TRP A 153 -1.44 -15.67 4.24
C TRP A 153 -1.01 -14.45 5.04
N THR A 154 -1.76 -14.17 6.10
CA THR A 154 -1.36 -13.20 7.12
C THR A 154 -1.33 -13.93 8.45
N PRO A 155 -0.14 -14.33 8.95
CA PRO A 155 0.00 -15.00 10.24
C PRO A 155 -0.46 -14.13 11.39
N SER A 156 -0.82 -14.78 12.49
CA SER A 156 -1.18 -14.11 13.72
C SER A 156 -0.01 -13.27 14.25
N ALA A 157 -0.31 -12.06 14.70
CA ALA A 157 0.68 -11.14 15.26
C ALA A 157 0.24 -10.64 16.63
N SER A 158 1.18 -10.54 17.58
CA SER A 158 0.93 -9.94 18.88
C SER A 158 0.88 -8.41 18.74
N TYR A 159 0.03 -7.75 19.54
CA TYR A 159 -0.06 -6.30 19.54
C TYR A 159 -0.17 -5.75 20.97
N GLY A 160 0.49 -4.61 21.19
CA GLY A 160 0.61 -4.00 22.52
C GLY A 160 1.34 -4.89 23.52
N ASP A 161 1.26 -4.52 24.79
CA ASP A 161 1.84 -5.28 25.91
C ASP A 161 0.97 -6.46 26.36
N SER A 162 -0.12 -6.74 25.66
CA SER A 162 -1.08 -7.78 26.00
C SER A 162 -0.75 -9.10 25.30
N SER A 163 -1.24 -10.21 25.86
CA SER A 163 -1.23 -11.52 25.20
C SER A 163 -2.19 -11.60 24.00
N ALA A 164 -2.80 -10.48 23.61
CA ALA A 164 -3.74 -10.41 22.51
C ALA A 164 -3.00 -10.53 21.16
N LYS A 165 -3.61 -11.30 20.26
CA LYS A 165 -3.07 -11.59 18.93
C LYS A 165 -4.14 -11.38 17.87
N THR A 166 -3.72 -10.88 16.70
CA THR A 166 -4.55 -11.00 15.51
C THR A 166 -4.67 -12.47 15.12
N PRO A 167 -5.80 -12.95 14.62
CA PRO A 167 -5.88 -14.31 14.09
C PRO A 167 -5.07 -14.45 12.79
N THR A 168 -4.75 -15.68 12.42
CA THR A 168 -4.21 -16.00 11.10
C THR A 168 -5.33 -15.90 10.08
N THR A 169 -5.11 -15.18 9.00
CA THR A 169 -6.07 -15.09 7.90
C THR A 169 -5.53 -15.72 6.62
N TYR A 170 -6.42 -16.27 5.82
CA TYR A 170 -6.10 -16.85 4.53
C TYR A 170 -7.06 -16.36 3.45
N LEU A 171 -6.50 -15.89 2.34
CA LEU A 171 -7.24 -15.49 1.17
C LEU A 171 -6.78 -16.30 -0.04
N ASN A 172 -7.72 -16.94 -0.72
CA ASN A 172 -7.52 -17.52 -2.04
C ASN A 172 -8.38 -16.76 -3.06
N ASN A 173 -7.79 -16.38 -4.18
CA ASN A 173 -8.49 -15.72 -5.27
C ASN A 173 -8.14 -16.38 -6.61
N LEU A 174 -8.99 -17.28 -7.06
CA LEU A 174 -8.92 -17.86 -8.40
C LEU A 174 -9.54 -16.89 -9.39
N SER A 175 -8.78 -16.45 -10.38
CA SER A 175 -9.23 -15.54 -11.43
C SER A 175 -8.90 -16.05 -12.82
N GLY A 176 -9.82 -15.88 -13.75
CA GLY A 176 -9.65 -16.20 -15.16
C GLY A 176 -10.08 -15.04 -16.02
N GLN A 177 -9.31 -14.75 -17.06
CA GLN A 177 -9.63 -13.76 -18.05
C GLN A 177 -9.35 -14.30 -19.45
N MET A 178 -10.26 -14.03 -20.35
CA MET A 178 -10.09 -14.27 -21.79
C MET A 178 -10.47 -12.98 -22.53
N SER A 179 -9.65 -12.54 -23.46
CA SER A 179 -9.91 -11.31 -24.21
C SER A 179 -9.54 -11.45 -25.67
N SER A 180 -10.28 -10.74 -26.52
CA SER A 180 -10.02 -10.67 -27.95
C SER A 180 -10.10 -9.25 -28.45
N VAL A 181 -9.22 -8.90 -29.37
CA VAL A 181 -9.34 -7.69 -30.19
C VAL A 181 -9.98 -8.10 -31.53
N VAL A 182 -11.14 -7.53 -31.82
CA VAL A 182 -11.85 -7.75 -33.06
C VAL A 182 -11.50 -6.61 -34.03
N GLY A 183 -11.36 -6.91 -35.32
CA GLY A 183 -11.14 -5.88 -36.32
C GLY A 183 -12.15 -4.73 -36.25
N ASN A 184 -11.85 -3.58 -36.83
CA ASN A 184 -12.66 -2.36 -36.79
C ASN A 184 -12.86 -1.73 -35.38
N GLY A 185 -11.92 -1.91 -34.48
CA GLY A 185 -11.91 -1.24 -33.16
C GLY A 185 -12.77 -1.88 -32.08
N GLY A 186 -13.40 -3.03 -32.36
CA GLY A 186 -14.15 -3.81 -31.37
C GLY A 186 -13.26 -4.73 -30.53
N GLY A 187 -13.73 -5.11 -29.36
CA GLY A 187 -13.10 -6.10 -28.50
C GLY A 187 -14.08 -6.66 -27.47
N TRP A 188 -13.74 -7.81 -26.92
CA TRP A 188 -14.46 -8.37 -25.79
C TRP A 188 -13.53 -8.96 -24.76
N THR A 189 -13.98 -8.99 -23.51
CA THR A 189 -13.28 -9.63 -22.40
C THR A 189 -14.28 -10.38 -21.54
N LEU A 190 -13.98 -11.65 -21.26
CA LEU A 190 -14.69 -12.45 -20.27
C LEU A 190 -13.82 -12.56 -19.04
N GLN A 191 -14.40 -12.33 -17.87
CA GLN A 191 -13.72 -12.41 -16.58
C GLN A 191 -14.52 -13.28 -15.63
N TYR A 192 -13.81 -14.10 -14.88
CA TYR A 192 -14.35 -14.83 -13.74
C TYR A 192 -13.39 -14.70 -12.58
N SER A 193 -13.91 -14.48 -11.39
CA SER A 193 -13.14 -14.53 -10.15
C SER A 193 -13.95 -15.22 -9.06
N ARG A 194 -13.25 -16.04 -8.26
CA ARG A 194 -13.76 -16.62 -7.03
C ARG A 194 -12.78 -16.32 -5.92
N GLN A 195 -13.19 -15.47 -5.02
CA GLN A 195 -12.45 -15.12 -3.81
C GLN A 195 -13.02 -15.90 -2.63
N SER A 196 -12.14 -16.53 -1.87
CA SER A 196 -12.44 -17.29 -0.65
C SER A 196 -11.58 -16.71 0.47
N TYR A 197 -12.20 -16.18 1.52
CA TYR A 197 -11.52 -15.53 2.64
C TYR A 197 -11.90 -16.18 3.96
N ASP A 198 -10.88 -16.70 4.66
CA ASP A 198 -10.96 -17.18 6.02
C ASP A 198 -10.30 -16.15 6.94
N ASN A 199 -11.08 -15.56 7.83
CA ASN A 199 -10.59 -14.54 8.76
C ASN A 199 -10.03 -15.12 10.07
N GLY A 200 -10.04 -16.45 10.21
CA GLY A 200 -9.49 -17.17 11.37
C GLY A 200 -10.33 -17.10 12.65
N VAL A 201 -11.53 -16.53 12.59
CA VAL A 201 -12.43 -16.34 13.75
C VAL A 201 -13.81 -16.91 13.51
N ASP A 202 -14.40 -16.64 12.37
CA ASP A 202 -15.76 -17.10 12.06
C ASP A 202 -15.80 -18.59 11.74
N THR A 203 -16.98 -19.19 11.92
CA THR A 203 -17.19 -20.63 11.69
C THR A 203 -17.26 -21.01 10.21
N GLY A 204 -16.79 -20.16 9.32
CA GLY A 204 -16.83 -20.43 7.88
C GLY A 204 -16.04 -19.44 7.06
N THR A 205 -16.04 -19.67 5.78
CA THR A 205 -15.30 -18.91 4.80
C THR A 205 -16.23 -17.97 4.04
N TYR A 206 -15.83 -16.73 3.89
CA TYR A 206 -16.46 -15.77 2.96
C TYR A 206 -16.14 -16.17 1.53
N VAL A 207 -17.13 -16.25 0.68
CA VAL A 207 -16.94 -16.57 -0.74
C VAL A 207 -17.64 -15.52 -1.59
N ILE A 208 -16.87 -14.90 -2.48
CA ILE A 208 -17.35 -13.93 -3.46
C ILE A 208 -17.04 -14.49 -4.85
N GLN A 209 -18.07 -14.65 -5.68
CA GLN A 209 -17.94 -15.14 -7.04
C GLN A 209 -18.50 -14.13 -8.02
N VAL A 210 -17.72 -13.79 -9.02
CA VAL A 210 -18.10 -12.77 -10.00
C VAL A 210 -17.76 -13.25 -11.41
N GLY A 211 -18.74 -13.28 -12.27
CA GLY A 211 -18.56 -13.47 -13.71
C GLY A 211 -18.96 -12.20 -14.47
N ARG A 212 -18.11 -11.75 -15.41
CA ARG A 212 -18.35 -10.55 -16.22
C ARG A 212 -18.07 -10.80 -17.70
N ALA A 213 -18.85 -10.15 -18.54
CA ALA A 213 -18.59 -9.94 -19.94
C ALA A 213 -18.46 -8.44 -20.22
N ILE A 214 -17.43 -8.03 -20.91
CA ILE A 214 -17.15 -6.64 -21.24
C ILE A 214 -17.01 -6.55 -22.75
N GLY A 215 -17.86 -5.75 -23.38
CA GLY A 215 -17.72 -5.37 -24.79
C GLY A 215 -17.08 -3.99 -24.87
N SER A 216 -16.09 -3.82 -25.74
CA SER A 216 -15.42 -2.54 -25.96
C SER A 216 -15.43 -2.13 -27.42
N TYR A 217 -15.49 -0.83 -27.65
CA TYR A 217 -15.45 -0.25 -28.99
C TYR A 217 -14.64 1.04 -29.01
N ALA A 218 -13.64 1.07 -29.88
CA ALA A 218 -12.85 2.28 -30.12
C ALA A 218 -13.62 3.23 -31.06
N VAL A 219 -14.19 4.27 -30.47
CA VAL A 219 -14.91 5.32 -31.22
C VAL A 219 -13.94 6.07 -32.13
N ASN A 220 -12.74 6.29 -31.63
CA ASN A 220 -11.62 6.86 -32.36
C ASN A 220 -10.31 6.40 -31.70
N PRO A 221 -9.11 6.71 -32.26
CA PRO A 221 -7.83 6.28 -31.66
C PRO A 221 -7.59 6.78 -30.22
N GLN A 222 -8.35 7.78 -29.78
CA GLN A 222 -8.19 8.39 -28.45
C GLN A 222 -9.22 7.93 -27.44
N LEU A 223 -10.39 7.41 -27.90
CA LEU A 223 -11.52 7.08 -27.04
C LEU A 223 -12.03 5.66 -27.32
N THR A 224 -11.95 4.82 -26.31
CA THR A 224 -12.61 3.51 -26.28
C THR A 224 -13.71 3.52 -25.22
N LEU A 225 -14.91 3.14 -25.58
CA LEU A 225 -16.04 2.93 -24.67
C LEU A 225 -16.21 1.44 -24.38
N SER A 226 -16.71 1.10 -23.22
CA SER A 226 -17.03 -0.29 -22.85
C SER A 226 -18.38 -0.40 -22.15
N LEU A 227 -19.07 -1.49 -22.43
CA LEU A 227 -20.26 -1.93 -21.70
C LEU A 227 -19.90 -3.18 -20.89
N ARG A 228 -20.44 -3.28 -19.69
CA ARG A 228 -20.16 -4.35 -18.73
C ARG A 228 -21.47 -5.00 -18.30
N GLY A 229 -21.50 -6.31 -18.30
CA GLY A 229 -22.62 -7.08 -17.79
C GLY A 229 -22.11 -8.33 -17.10
N GLY A 230 -22.80 -8.79 -16.06
CA GLY A 230 -22.36 -9.96 -15.35
C GLY A 230 -23.31 -10.40 -14.25
N TYR A 231 -22.85 -11.33 -13.45
CA TYR A 231 -23.57 -11.87 -12.32
C TYR A 231 -22.60 -12.13 -11.17
N GLU A 232 -23.03 -11.85 -9.94
CA GLU A 232 -22.29 -12.18 -8.72
C GLU A 232 -23.13 -13.03 -7.78
N SER A 233 -22.43 -13.86 -7.01
CA SER A 233 -22.99 -14.69 -5.98
C SER A 233 -22.05 -14.74 -4.81
N ASP A 234 -22.50 -14.24 -3.66
CA ASP A 234 -21.69 -14.07 -2.46
C ASP A 234 -22.29 -14.87 -1.33
N ARG A 235 -21.43 -15.48 -0.53
CA ARG A 235 -21.79 -16.21 0.68
C ARG A 235 -21.00 -15.65 1.84
N PHE A 236 -21.72 -15.23 2.88
CA PHE A 236 -21.15 -14.81 4.16
C PHE A 236 -21.45 -15.87 5.22
N PRO A 237 -20.46 -16.35 6.00
CA PRO A 237 -20.68 -17.37 7.02
C PRO A 237 -21.59 -16.86 8.14
N ALA A 238 -22.08 -17.77 8.96
CA ALA A 238 -22.76 -17.44 10.19
C ALA A 238 -21.77 -16.81 11.19
N LEU A 239 -22.14 -15.69 11.77
CA LEU A 239 -21.30 -14.97 12.73
C LEU A 239 -21.61 -15.42 14.15
N SER A 240 -20.58 -15.46 14.99
CA SER A 240 -20.74 -15.68 16.43
C SER A 240 -21.07 -14.36 17.11
N GLY A 241 -22.29 -14.17 17.59
CA GLY A 241 -22.68 -12.96 18.32
C GLY A 241 -22.14 -12.96 19.77
N ASP A 242 -22.16 -11.80 20.43
CA ASP A 242 -21.63 -11.54 21.78
C ASP A 242 -22.17 -12.51 22.87
N ASN A 243 -23.32 -13.13 22.66
CA ASN A 243 -23.94 -14.07 23.58
C ASN A 243 -23.88 -15.51 23.09
N GLY A 244 -23.00 -15.86 22.16
CA GLY A 244 -22.94 -17.18 21.54
C GLY A 244 -24.11 -17.48 20.60
N ALA A 245 -24.98 -16.52 20.31
CA ALA A 245 -26.02 -16.63 19.32
C ALA A 245 -25.39 -16.58 17.91
N LEU A 246 -25.60 -17.63 17.12
CA LEU A 246 -25.19 -17.63 15.71
C LEU A 246 -26.11 -16.71 14.93
N LEU A 247 -25.54 -15.65 14.36
CA LEU A 247 -26.24 -14.86 13.35
C LEU A 247 -26.28 -15.67 12.06
N ALA A 248 -27.45 -15.73 11.44
CA ALA A 248 -27.67 -16.55 10.25
C ALA A 248 -26.69 -16.19 9.12
N SER A 249 -26.18 -17.21 8.42
CA SER A 249 -25.42 -17.01 7.19
C SER A 249 -26.28 -16.25 6.17
N SER A 250 -25.68 -15.29 5.48
CA SER A 250 -26.35 -14.58 4.42
C SER A 250 -25.73 -14.90 3.06
N SER A 251 -26.55 -14.98 2.04
CA SER A 251 -26.12 -15.10 0.66
C SER A 251 -26.73 -13.96 -0.15
N ASN A 252 -25.89 -13.27 -0.89
CA ASN A 252 -26.31 -12.22 -1.80
C ASN A 252 -25.97 -12.63 -3.23
N SER A 253 -26.89 -12.36 -4.14
CA SER A 253 -26.63 -12.57 -5.57
C SER A 253 -27.29 -11.46 -6.36
N GLY A 254 -26.67 -11.07 -7.45
CA GLY A 254 -27.20 -9.96 -8.22
C GLY A 254 -26.61 -9.87 -9.62
N VAL A 255 -27.34 -9.18 -10.48
CA VAL A 255 -26.87 -8.83 -11.81
C VAL A 255 -25.92 -7.64 -11.69
N ILE A 256 -24.81 -7.73 -12.41
CA ILE A 256 -23.84 -6.63 -12.58
C ILE A 256 -24.13 -5.99 -13.93
N TYR A 257 -24.23 -4.68 -13.95
CA TYR A 257 -24.29 -3.89 -15.18
C TYR A 257 -23.55 -2.58 -15.02
N GLY A 258 -23.01 -2.08 -16.11
CA GLY A 258 -22.23 -0.84 -16.06
C GLY A 258 -21.58 -0.46 -17.37
N GLY A 259 -20.75 0.53 -17.31
CA GLY A 259 -20.03 1.05 -18.44
C GLY A 259 -18.68 1.62 -18.05
N GLY A 260 -17.81 1.78 -19.01
CA GLY A 260 -16.49 2.33 -18.81
C GLY A 260 -15.95 3.02 -20.06
N PHE A 261 -14.84 3.68 -19.88
CA PHE A 261 -14.14 4.36 -20.96
C PHE A 261 -12.63 4.36 -20.73
N ASN A 262 -11.90 4.43 -21.81
CA ASN A 262 -10.48 4.70 -21.86
C ASN A 262 -10.28 5.87 -22.81
N TRP A 263 -9.80 7.00 -22.29
CA TRP A 263 -9.66 8.23 -23.04
C TRP A 263 -8.24 8.77 -22.97
N ARG A 264 -7.62 8.93 -24.12
CA ARG A 264 -6.26 9.44 -24.33
C ARG A 264 -6.31 10.70 -25.21
N PRO A 265 -6.84 11.84 -24.69
CA PRO A 265 -6.99 13.06 -25.52
C PRO A 265 -5.67 13.56 -26.07
N THR A 266 -4.58 13.29 -25.36
CA THR A 266 -3.21 13.60 -25.78
C THR A 266 -2.27 12.47 -25.30
N GLU A 267 -1.05 12.43 -25.83
CA GLU A 267 -0.01 11.51 -25.35
C GLU A 267 0.40 11.74 -23.88
N ARG A 268 -0.01 12.87 -23.30
CA ARG A 268 0.32 13.30 -21.94
C ARG A 268 -0.81 13.11 -20.95
N THR A 269 -2.01 12.83 -21.44
CA THR A 269 -3.22 12.71 -20.61
C THR A 269 -3.86 11.36 -20.83
N ALA A 270 -4.08 10.65 -19.74
CA ALA A 270 -4.79 9.39 -19.72
C ALA A 270 -5.92 9.44 -18.69
N VAL A 271 -7.11 9.08 -19.10
CA VAL A 271 -8.26 8.94 -18.21
C VAL A 271 -8.90 7.58 -18.49
N ASP A 272 -8.89 6.75 -17.45
CA ASP A 272 -9.48 5.42 -17.49
C ASP A 272 -10.55 5.33 -16.41
N GLY A 273 -11.65 4.68 -16.72
CA GLY A 273 -12.63 4.49 -15.67
C GLY A 273 -13.76 3.55 -16.05
N TYR A 274 -14.37 3.02 -15.02
CA TYR A 274 -15.64 2.30 -15.14
C TYR A 274 -16.51 2.55 -13.92
N TRP A 275 -17.80 2.34 -14.12
CA TRP A 275 -18.83 2.26 -13.12
C TRP A 275 -19.64 0.98 -13.33
N GLU A 276 -19.96 0.28 -12.23
CA GLU A 276 -20.80 -0.90 -12.20
C GLU A 276 -21.81 -0.80 -11.06
N HIS A 277 -23.02 -1.26 -11.27
CA HIS A 277 -23.97 -1.55 -10.21
C HIS A 277 -23.76 -2.99 -9.74
N ARG A 278 -23.60 -3.18 -8.43
CA ARG A 278 -23.39 -4.46 -7.77
C ARG A 278 -24.36 -4.60 -6.59
N PHE A 279 -24.37 -5.74 -5.88
CA PHE A 279 -25.27 -5.98 -4.74
C PHE A 279 -25.18 -4.90 -3.64
N PHE A 280 -23.99 -4.31 -3.42
CA PHE A 280 -23.76 -3.22 -2.48
C PHE A 280 -23.96 -1.81 -3.08
N GLY A 281 -24.54 -1.72 -4.27
CA GLY A 281 -24.75 -0.48 -5.01
C GLY A 281 -23.63 -0.16 -6.00
N SER A 282 -23.21 1.10 -6.07
CA SER A 282 -22.21 1.54 -7.05
C SER A 282 -20.82 1.05 -6.70
N SER A 283 -20.14 0.47 -7.68
CA SER A 283 -18.69 0.18 -7.69
C SER A 283 -18.05 0.98 -8.81
N TYR A 284 -16.91 1.59 -8.58
CA TYR A 284 -16.20 2.33 -9.61
C TYR A 284 -14.70 2.32 -9.39
N ASN A 285 -13.97 2.49 -10.47
CA ASN A 285 -12.54 2.75 -10.49
C ASN A 285 -12.27 3.76 -11.60
N TRP A 286 -11.80 4.94 -11.22
CA TRP A 286 -11.47 6.02 -12.14
C TRP A 286 -10.06 6.49 -11.86
N GLN A 287 -9.26 6.56 -12.90
CA GLN A 287 -7.88 6.98 -12.84
C GLN A 287 -7.63 8.07 -13.87
N LEU A 288 -7.03 9.16 -13.45
CA LEU A 288 -6.57 10.23 -14.30
C LEU A 288 -5.08 10.40 -14.09
N SER A 289 -4.34 10.45 -15.18
CA SER A 289 -2.92 10.84 -15.18
C SER A 289 -2.68 11.91 -16.21
N HIS A 290 -1.93 12.94 -15.81
CA HIS A 290 -1.52 14.02 -16.70
C HIS A 290 -0.07 14.39 -16.43
N ARG A 291 0.73 14.49 -17.47
CA ARG A 291 2.15 14.86 -17.38
C ARG A 291 2.45 16.16 -18.12
N LEU A 292 3.14 17.03 -17.45
CA LEU A 292 3.80 18.20 -17.99
C LEU A 292 5.34 17.98 -17.97
N PRO A 293 6.15 18.83 -18.60
CA PRO A 293 7.60 18.59 -18.70
C PRO A 293 8.33 18.36 -17.37
N ASN A 294 7.81 18.92 -16.26
CA ASN A 294 8.40 18.81 -14.91
C ASN A 294 7.39 18.42 -13.85
N ILE A 295 6.13 18.15 -14.22
CA ILE A 295 5.06 17.87 -13.27
C ILE A 295 4.33 16.60 -13.73
N ALA A 296 4.11 15.68 -12.81
CA ALA A 296 3.17 14.59 -13.01
C ALA A 296 1.99 14.75 -12.02
N LEU A 297 0.79 14.62 -12.54
CA LEU A 297 -0.47 14.68 -11.80
C LEU A 297 -1.16 13.33 -11.88
N SER A 298 -1.76 12.90 -10.79
CA SER A 298 -2.61 11.70 -10.76
C SER A 298 -3.82 11.96 -9.86
N ALA A 299 -4.97 11.45 -10.28
CA ALA A 299 -6.16 11.38 -9.45
C ALA A 299 -6.76 9.97 -9.56
N ASN A 300 -7.13 9.40 -8.42
CA ASN A 300 -7.72 8.07 -8.31
C ASN A 300 -9.00 8.15 -7.48
N PHE A 301 -10.07 7.53 -7.99
CA PHE A 301 -11.35 7.38 -7.30
C PHE A 301 -11.77 5.93 -7.42
N THR A 302 -11.83 5.23 -6.29
CA THR A 302 -12.18 3.81 -6.26
C THR A 302 -13.27 3.55 -5.23
N ARG A 303 -14.16 2.61 -5.52
CA ARG A 303 -15.12 2.06 -4.57
C ARG A 303 -15.35 0.59 -4.87
N GLY A 304 -15.05 -0.26 -3.91
CA GLY A 304 -15.17 -1.71 -4.07
C GLY A 304 -14.97 -2.46 -2.76
N LEU A 305 -15.19 -3.76 -2.82
CA LEU A 305 -14.91 -4.66 -1.70
C LEU A 305 -13.42 -4.85 -1.54
N SER A 306 -12.98 -4.94 -0.30
CA SER A 306 -11.60 -5.26 0.06
C SER A 306 -11.52 -6.11 1.32
N THR A 307 -10.42 -6.85 1.45
CA THR A 307 -10.04 -7.59 2.65
C THR A 307 -8.68 -7.12 3.14
N PHE A 308 -8.39 -7.29 4.42
CA PHE A 308 -7.10 -6.86 4.98
C PHE A 308 -5.89 -7.51 4.26
N PRO A 309 -5.86 -8.83 3.94
CA PRO A 309 -4.73 -9.40 3.19
C PRO A 309 -4.51 -8.77 1.82
N GLN A 310 -5.56 -8.38 1.11
CA GLN A 310 -5.43 -7.65 -0.17
C GLN A 310 -4.80 -6.27 0.04
N LEU A 311 -5.26 -5.53 1.06
CA LEU A 311 -4.72 -4.20 1.37
C LEU A 311 -3.27 -4.25 1.86
N ALA A 312 -2.90 -5.29 2.61
CA ALA A 312 -1.55 -5.48 3.12
C ALA A 312 -0.52 -5.82 2.03
N LEU A 313 -0.95 -6.39 0.91
CA LEU A 313 -0.11 -6.61 -0.27
C LEU A 313 0.04 -5.35 -1.13
N THR A 314 -0.91 -4.43 -1.06
CA THR A 314 -0.77 -3.16 -1.74
C THR A 314 0.25 -2.30 -1.00
N ILE A 315 1.14 -1.63 -1.74
CA ILE A 315 2.09 -0.70 -1.13
C ILE A 315 1.27 0.37 -0.40
N PRO A 316 1.44 0.54 0.93
CA PRO A 316 0.78 1.63 1.63
C PRO A 316 1.16 2.95 0.95
N GLY A 317 0.17 3.66 0.46
CA GLY A 317 0.45 4.95 -0.14
C GLY A 317 0.11 5.12 -1.61
N GLY A 318 -0.40 4.11 -2.27
CA GLY A 318 -0.77 4.26 -3.67
C GLY A 318 0.45 4.46 -4.58
N ILE A 319 0.41 5.43 -5.48
CA ILE A 319 1.45 5.65 -6.47
C ILE A 319 2.75 6.10 -5.80
N THR A 320 3.85 5.41 -6.08
CA THR A 320 5.18 5.78 -5.55
C THR A 320 5.70 7.05 -6.22
N VAL A 321 6.55 7.79 -5.51
CA VAL A 321 7.24 8.96 -6.10
C VAL A 321 8.04 8.56 -7.33
N ALA A 322 8.60 7.34 -7.36
CA ALA A 322 9.30 6.80 -8.52
C ALA A 322 8.39 6.72 -9.76
N GLN A 323 7.15 6.26 -9.63
CA GLN A 323 6.20 6.19 -10.75
C GLN A 323 5.82 7.57 -11.29
N PHE A 324 5.66 8.57 -10.41
CA PHE A 324 5.45 9.96 -10.83
C PHE A 324 6.65 10.52 -11.59
N LEU A 325 7.85 10.29 -11.08
CA LEU A 325 9.08 10.74 -11.74
C LEU A 325 9.29 10.03 -13.07
N ASP A 326 9.01 8.73 -13.17
CA ASP A 326 9.06 8.01 -14.44
C ASP A 326 8.12 8.64 -15.45
N ALA A 327 6.88 8.92 -15.08
CA ALA A 327 5.92 9.61 -15.92
C ALA A 327 6.39 11.02 -16.33
N ALA A 328 6.93 11.81 -15.39
CA ALA A 328 7.43 13.15 -15.66
C ALA A 328 8.65 13.14 -16.58
N PHE A 329 9.53 12.15 -16.46
CA PHE A 329 10.75 12.05 -17.25
C PHE A 329 10.55 11.41 -18.63
N THR A 330 9.41 10.80 -18.90
CA THR A 330 9.14 10.08 -20.16
C THR A 330 9.41 10.92 -21.42
N THR A 331 9.12 12.22 -21.38
CA THR A 331 9.36 13.13 -22.53
C THR A 331 10.84 13.43 -22.74
N ARG A 332 11.64 13.49 -21.66
CA ARG A 332 13.07 13.80 -21.72
C ARG A 332 13.92 12.58 -21.98
N ILE A 333 13.50 11.43 -21.42
CA ILE A 333 14.20 10.15 -21.47
C ILE A 333 13.19 9.11 -21.95
N PRO A 334 13.00 8.96 -23.27
CA PRO A 334 12.05 8.00 -23.83
C PRO A 334 12.40 6.54 -23.52
N ASP A 335 13.70 6.22 -23.46
CA ASP A 335 14.18 4.88 -23.13
C ASP A 335 13.82 4.50 -21.68
N PRO A 336 13.06 3.43 -21.45
CA PRO A 336 12.58 3.06 -20.12
C PRO A 336 13.70 2.63 -19.15
N VAL A 337 14.80 2.06 -19.67
CA VAL A 337 15.92 1.60 -18.83
C VAL A 337 16.73 2.80 -18.34
N GLN A 338 17.05 3.72 -19.24
CA GLN A 338 17.75 4.96 -18.89
C GLN A 338 16.88 5.83 -17.97
N ARG A 339 15.57 5.86 -18.20
CA ARG A 339 14.63 6.60 -17.39
C ARG A 339 14.54 6.04 -15.97
N ALA A 340 14.45 4.72 -15.80
CA ALA A 340 14.47 4.07 -14.49
C ALA A 340 15.75 4.38 -13.71
N ALA A 341 16.92 4.35 -14.37
CA ALA A 341 18.19 4.75 -13.78
C ALA A 341 18.20 6.23 -13.36
N ALA A 342 17.68 7.12 -14.21
CA ALA A 342 17.58 8.54 -13.91
C ALA A 342 16.64 8.83 -12.74
N VAL A 343 15.51 8.12 -12.64
CA VAL A 343 14.57 8.19 -11.51
C VAL A 343 15.24 7.76 -10.22
N ALA A 344 15.91 6.61 -10.23
CA ALA A 344 16.63 6.10 -9.05
C ALA A 344 17.71 7.08 -8.60
N GLN A 345 18.50 7.63 -9.54
CA GLN A 345 19.50 8.65 -9.25
C GLN A 345 18.87 9.95 -8.69
N PHE A 346 17.75 10.39 -9.25
CA PHE A 346 17.04 11.59 -8.77
C PHE A 346 16.54 11.39 -7.34
N LEU A 347 15.92 10.25 -7.03
CA LEU A 347 15.46 9.94 -5.67
C LEU A 347 16.63 9.87 -4.68
N ALA A 348 17.72 9.23 -5.05
CA ALA A 348 18.92 9.17 -4.22
C ALA A 348 19.53 10.57 -3.98
N GLN A 349 19.51 11.43 -4.99
CA GLN A 349 20.05 12.80 -4.89
C GLN A 349 19.12 13.77 -4.15
N THR A 350 17.82 13.58 -4.19
CA THR A 350 16.86 14.49 -3.56
C THR A 350 16.47 14.06 -2.15
N GLY A 351 16.55 12.77 -1.83
CA GLY A 351 16.09 12.23 -0.55
C GLY A 351 14.57 12.33 -0.35
N LEU A 352 13.80 12.50 -1.43
CA LEU A 352 12.34 12.45 -1.35
C LEU A 352 11.89 11.10 -0.79
N PRO A 353 10.83 11.06 0.03
CA PRO A 353 10.29 9.80 0.51
C PRO A 353 9.84 8.93 -0.66
N PRO A 354 9.95 7.59 -0.55
CA PRO A 354 9.60 6.68 -1.65
C PRO A 354 8.10 6.70 -1.99
N THR A 355 7.27 7.09 -1.03
CA THR A 355 5.81 7.17 -1.16
C THR A 355 5.29 8.53 -0.72
N LEU A 356 4.18 8.97 -1.31
CA LEU A 356 3.44 10.13 -0.87
C LEU A 356 2.48 9.77 0.28
N ALA A 357 1.95 10.78 0.97
CA ALA A 357 0.94 10.57 2.01
C ALA A 357 -0.29 9.86 1.44
N SER A 358 -0.85 8.92 2.21
CA SER A 358 -1.99 8.11 1.81
C SER A 358 -2.81 7.70 3.03
N PRO A 359 -4.06 7.22 2.83
CA PRO A 359 -4.79 6.55 3.89
C PRO A 359 -4.00 5.36 4.42
N LEU A 360 -4.04 5.14 5.71
CA LEU A 360 -3.41 3.98 6.33
C LEU A 360 -4.37 2.79 6.31
N ASN A 361 -3.83 1.61 6.02
CA ASN A 361 -4.54 0.35 6.15
C ASN A 361 -4.38 -0.15 7.58
N PHE A 362 -5.48 -0.53 8.18
CA PHE A 362 -5.53 -1.09 9.52
C PHE A 362 -5.97 -2.55 9.45
N TYR A 363 -5.59 -3.32 10.46
CA TYR A 363 -6.06 -4.69 10.57
C TYR A 363 -7.58 -4.73 10.71
N ASP A 364 -8.24 -5.49 9.85
CA ASP A 364 -9.69 -5.72 9.88
C ASP A 364 -9.97 -7.19 9.49
N GLN A 365 -10.83 -7.84 10.25
CA GLN A 365 -11.26 -9.23 9.98
C GLN A 365 -12.39 -9.31 8.96
N SER A 366 -13.08 -8.20 8.75
CA SER A 366 -14.29 -8.13 7.94
C SER A 366 -13.97 -7.92 6.47
N ILE A 367 -14.93 -8.25 5.62
CA ILE A 367 -14.97 -7.70 4.27
C ILE A 367 -15.51 -6.28 4.38
N THR A 368 -14.76 -5.35 3.86
CA THR A 368 -15.09 -3.93 3.90
C THR A 368 -15.41 -3.38 2.53
N LEU A 369 -16.32 -2.42 2.48
CA LEU A 369 -16.54 -1.56 1.33
C LEU A 369 -15.63 -0.34 1.49
N GLN A 370 -14.58 -0.30 0.72
CA GLN A 370 -13.64 0.82 0.73
C GLN A 370 -13.93 1.78 -0.42
N GLN A 371 -14.04 3.05 -0.08
CA GLN A 371 -14.13 4.15 -1.04
C GLN A 371 -12.95 5.08 -0.83
N THR A 372 -12.12 5.25 -1.83
CA THR A 372 -10.91 6.08 -1.76
C THR A 372 -10.90 7.11 -2.89
N ALA A 373 -10.65 8.35 -2.53
CA ALA A 373 -10.37 9.44 -3.44
C ALA A 373 -8.99 10.00 -3.12
N SER A 374 -8.10 10.10 -4.10
CA SER A 374 -6.79 10.72 -3.91
C SER A 374 -6.39 11.55 -5.12
N VAL A 375 -5.71 12.65 -4.86
CA VAL A 375 -5.11 13.53 -5.87
C VAL A 375 -3.67 13.77 -5.45
N SER A 376 -2.75 13.56 -6.37
CA SER A 376 -1.32 13.70 -6.12
C SER A 376 -0.64 14.47 -7.24
N ALA A 377 0.37 15.25 -6.88
CA ALA A 377 1.21 15.98 -7.80
C ALA A 377 2.67 15.87 -7.39
N VAL A 378 3.55 15.67 -8.35
CA VAL A 378 5.00 15.74 -8.13
C VAL A 378 5.61 16.68 -9.15
N TRP A 379 6.31 17.67 -8.65
CA TRP A 379 7.11 18.59 -9.44
C TRP A 379 8.60 18.31 -9.25
N ALA A 380 9.32 18.13 -10.34
CA ALA A 380 10.75 17.83 -10.36
C ALA A 380 11.49 18.97 -11.09
N GLY A 381 12.04 19.91 -10.34
CA GLY A 381 12.92 20.98 -10.83
C GLY A 381 14.39 20.56 -10.83
N ILE A 382 15.28 21.49 -11.19
CA ILE A 382 16.73 21.23 -11.27
C ILE A 382 17.34 21.04 -9.88
N ARG A 383 16.92 21.83 -8.90
CA ARG A 383 17.40 21.78 -7.51
C ARG A 383 16.32 21.52 -6.48
N ASN A 384 15.05 21.62 -6.89
CA ASN A 384 13.90 21.48 -6.00
C ASN A 384 13.03 20.34 -6.49
N ALA A 385 12.46 19.61 -5.56
CA ALA A 385 11.39 18.67 -5.83
C ALA A 385 10.28 18.89 -4.81
N LEU A 386 9.03 18.83 -5.25
CA LEU A 386 7.85 19.01 -4.42
C LEU A 386 6.87 17.89 -4.73
N GLY A 387 6.47 17.17 -3.71
CA GLY A 387 5.38 16.19 -3.74
C GLY A 387 4.19 16.71 -2.92
N PHE A 388 3.00 16.54 -3.44
CA PHE A 388 1.77 16.93 -2.77
C PHE A 388 0.74 15.83 -2.94
N THR A 389 -0.02 15.53 -1.88
CA THR A 389 -1.15 14.59 -1.94
C THR A 389 -2.28 15.06 -1.03
N LEU A 390 -3.51 14.88 -1.52
CA LEU A 390 -4.73 14.92 -0.73
C LEU A 390 -5.44 13.57 -0.87
N PHE A 391 -6.03 13.09 0.20
CA PHE A 391 -6.81 11.86 0.19
C PHE A 391 -8.04 11.93 1.09
N ASN A 392 -9.04 11.16 0.72
CA ASN A 392 -10.18 10.81 1.54
C ASN A 392 -10.45 9.31 1.34
N SER A 393 -10.50 8.56 2.41
CA SER A 393 -10.82 7.13 2.40
C SER A 393 -11.91 6.85 3.40
N ARG A 394 -13.00 6.23 2.94
CA ARG A 394 -14.07 5.74 3.78
C ARG A 394 -14.08 4.22 3.71
N THR A 395 -14.09 3.60 4.86
CA THR A 395 -14.20 2.16 5.04
C THR A 395 -15.50 1.88 5.79
N ASP A 396 -16.40 1.11 5.19
CA ASP A 396 -17.65 0.64 5.80
C ASP A 396 -17.60 -0.89 5.86
N GLU A 397 -17.85 -1.46 7.01
CA GLU A 397 -17.95 -2.91 7.20
C GLU A 397 -19.23 -3.44 6.56
N ILE A 398 -19.12 -4.52 5.77
CA ILE A 398 -20.27 -5.18 5.12
C ILE A 398 -20.64 -6.48 5.83
N SER A 399 -19.65 -7.20 6.34
CA SER A 399 -19.84 -8.45 7.05
C SER A 399 -19.53 -8.26 8.53
N GLY A 400 -20.44 -8.66 9.39
CA GLY A 400 -20.33 -8.44 10.83
C GLY A 400 -19.10 -9.09 11.46
N THR A 401 -18.57 -8.47 12.49
CA THR A 401 -17.46 -8.98 13.29
C THR A 401 -17.93 -10.02 14.29
N GLY A 402 -17.25 -11.14 14.36
CA GLY A 402 -17.34 -12.01 15.52
C GLY A 402 -16.72 -11.32 16.75
N SER A 403 -17.31 -11.51 17.92
CA SER A 403 -16.97 -10.88 19.20
C SER A 403 -15.61 -11.32 19.81
N ALA A 404 -14.79 -12.05 19.08
CA ALA A 404 -13.56 -12.64 19.61
C ALA A 404 -12.36 -11.67 19.71
N LEU A 405 -12.46 -10.46 19.12
CA LEU A 405 -11.41 -9.44 19.21
C LEU A 405 -11.65 -8.48 20.37
N PRO A 406 -10.56 -7.98 21.00
CA PRO A 406 -10.66 -6.86 21.92
C PRO A 406 -11.36 -5.69 21.26
N SER A 407 -12.18 -4.99 22.03
CA SER A 407 -12.99 -3.85 21.58
C SER A 407 -12.21 -2.79 20.80
N VAL A 408 -10.92 -2.62 21.10
CA VAL A 408 -10.02 -1.69 20.41
C VAL A 408 -9.85 -2.02 18.92
N VAL A 409 -9.87 -3.29 18.55
CA VAL A 409 -9.68 -3.72 17.14
C VAL A 409 -11.02 -3.70 16.39
N GLN A 410 -12.13 -3.93 17.08
CA GLN A 410 -13.47 -3.87 16.49
C GLN A 410 -13.87 -2.44 16.10
N PHE A 411 -13.33 -1.41 16.77
CA PHE A 411 -13.67 0.01 16.51
C PHE A 411 -13.02 0.59 15.24
N GLY A 412 -12.09 -0.10 14.64
CA GLY A 412 -11.36 0.38 13.46
C GLY A 412 -12.08 0.17 12.13
N ALA A 413 -13.04 -0.78 12.07
CA ALA A 413 -13.61 -1.27 10.82
C ALA A 413 -14.31 -0.16 10.01
N SER A 414 -15.24 0.59 10.63
CA SER A 414 -15.97 1.65 9.93
C SER A 414 -15.43 3.04 10.27
N ASN A 415 -14.69 3.61 9.35
CA ASN A 415 -14.05 4.91 9.57
C ASN A 415 -13.92 5.75 8.29
N THR A 416 -13.72 7.04 8.45
CA THR A 416 -13.34 7.96 7.37
C THR A 416 -12.02 8.63 7.72
N GLN A 417 -11.02 8.46 6.87
CA GLN A 417 -9.73 9.12 6.96
C GLN A 417 -9.68 10.23 5.90
N THR A 418 -9.40 11.45 6.31
CA THR A 418 -9.18 12.59 5.42
C THR A 418 -7.85 13.23 5.75
N GLY A 419 -7.03 13.43 4.77
CA GLY A 419 -5.71 13.99 5.03
C GLY A 419 -4.98 14.44 3.79
N GLY A 420 -3.76 14.84 4.00
CA GLY A 420 -2.85 15.20 2.93
C GLY A 420 -1.44 15.41 3.43
N GLY A 421 -0.53 15.56 2.51
CA GLY A 421 0.88 15.77 2.81
C GLY A 421 1.61 16.54 1.75
N VAL A 422 2.67 17.18 2.19
CA VAL A 422 3.62 17.91 1.35
C VAL A 422 5.01 17.40 1.66
N ASN A 423 5.77 17.08 0.63
CA ASN A 423 7.17 16.69 0.70
C ASN A 423 7.97 17.66 -0.15
N TYR A 424 8.97 18.27 0.41
CA TYR A 424 9.86 19.21 -0.26
C TYR A 424 11.31 18.77 -0.14
N SER A 425 12.05 18.86 -1.22
CA SER A 425 13.50 18.66 -1.22
C SER A 425 14.19 19.77 -1.96
N HIS A 426 15.29 20.26 -1.39
CA HIS A 426 16.15 21.27 -1.99
C HIS A 426 17.60 20.78 -1.98
N ARG A 427 18.23 20.76 -3.16
CA ARG A 427 19.64 20.42 -3.30
C ARG A 427 20.52 21.63 -2.98
N LEU A 428 21.10 21.64 -1.78
CA LEU A 428 22.01 22.68 -1.30
C LEU A 428 23.34 22.64 -2.05
N SER A 429 23.88 21.43 -2.26
CA SER A 429 25.13 21.19 -3.00
C SER A 429 25.05 19.90 -3.82
N GLY A 430 26.17 19.48 -4.43
CA GLY A 430 26.27 18.18 -5.11
C GLY A 430 26.09 16.98 -4.16
N PHE A 431 26.32 17.17 -2.87
CA PHE A 431 26.34 16.12 -1.86
C PHE A 431 25.36 16.34 -0.69
N THR A 432 24.70 17.49 -0.64
CA THR A 432 23.87 17.88 0.51
C THR A 432 22.49 18.32 0.05
N ASN A 433 21.46 17.76 0.70
CA ASN A 433 20.05 18.06 0.46
C ASN A 433 19.36 18.47 1.76
N LEU A 434 18.47 19.44 1.66
CA LEU A 434 17.45 19.75 2.66
C LEU A 434 16.17 18.99 2.27
N VAL A 435 15.59 18.26 3.20
CA VAL A 435 14.31 17.56 3.02
C VAL A 435 13.36 18.01 4.11
N ALA A 436 12.11 18.31 3.75
CA ALA A 436 11.03 18.64 4.66
C ALA A 436 9.77 17.88 4.27
N SER A 437 9.03 17.42 5.25
CA SER A 437 7.74 16.76 5.07
C SER A 437 6.74 17.23 6.11
N ALA A 438 5.48 17.38 5.72
CA ALA A 438 4.37 17.60 6.65
C ALA A 438 3.18 16.78 6.18
N ILE A 439 2.60 15.98 7.10
CA ILE A 439 1.44 15.12 6.85
C ILE A 439 0.42 15.39 7.95
N TYR A 440 -0.82 15.64 7.54
CA TYR A 440 -1.95 15.78 8.45
C TYR A 440 -3.06 14.81 8.06
N ALA A 441 -3.58 14.07 9.03
CA ALA A 441 -4.67 13.13 8.85
C ALA A 441 -5.69 13.24 9.98
N VAL A 442 -6.96 13.21 9.61
CA VAL A 442 -8.12 13.19 10.54
C VAL A 442 -8.85 11.88 10.30
N THR A 443 -9.07 11.12 11.36
CA THR A 443 -9.91 9.93 11.33
C THR A 443 -11.18 10.16 12.11
N LYS A 444 -12.32 9.80 11.52
CA LYS A 444 -13.65 9.89 12.14
C LYS A 444 -14.34 8.53 12.06
N PRO A 445 -15.05 8.09 13.11
CA PRO A 445 -15.91 6.92 12.99
C PRO A 445 -17.08 7.25 12.05
N THR A 446 -17.48 6.28 11.21
CA THR A 446 -18.66 6.43 10.34
C THR A 446 -19.94 5.93 10.98
N ASN A 447 -19.83 5.00 11.94
CA ASN A 447 -20.98 4.46 12.66
C ASN A 447 -21.02 5.03 14.07
N THR A 448 -22.05 5.83 14.37
CA THR A 448 -22.27 6.45 15.68
C THR A 448 -23.13 5.58 16.61
N GLY A 449 -23.34 4.31 16.28
CA GLY A 449 -24.14 3.38 17.07
C GLY A 449 -23.49 3.02 18.40
N GLY A 450 -23.64 3.88 19.40
CA GLY A 450 -23.64 3.56 20.83
C GLY A 450 -22.37 3.01 21.46
N THR A 451 -21.24 2.89 20.79
CA THR A 451 -20.02 2.35 21.37
C THR A 451 -19.17 3.44 22.01
N PRO A 452 -18.94 3.41 23.33
CA PRO A 452 -18.06 4.37 24.01
C PRO A 452 -16.65 4.24 23.47
N GLY A 453 -16.07 5.31 22.91
CA GLY A 453 -14.67 5.32 22.48
C GLY A 453 -14.41 5.72 21.02
N ASN A 454 -15.41 5.73 20.16
CA ASN A 454 -15.27 6.19 18.78
C ASN A 454 -15.17 7.73 18.74
N VAL A 455 -13.98 8.25 18.96
CA VAL A 455 -13.73 9.69 18.99
C VAL A 455 -12.87 10.05 17.79
N ARG A 456 -13.18 11.19 17.19
CA ARG A 456 -12.34 11.79 16.15
C ARG A 456 -10.89 11.84 16.64
N SER A 457 -9.95 11.43 15.80
CA SER A 457 -8.54 11.60 16.04
C SER A 457 -7.88 12.47 14.97
N ASN A 458 -6.93 13.28 15.37
CA ASN A 458 -6.11 14.08 14.49
C ASN A 458 -4.65 13.68 14.70
N ASN A 459 -3.94 13.42 13.61
CA ASN A 459 -2.52 13.12 13.59
C ASN A 459 -1.80 14.14 12.72
N PHE A 460 -0.75 14.78 13.24
CA PHE A 460 0.12 15.65 12.46
C PHE A 460 1.57 15.21 12.64
N ASN A 461 2.24 14.97 11.54
CA ASN A 461 3.65 14.61 11.49
C ASN A 461 4.39 15.61 10.60
N THR A 462 5.51 16.12 11.07
CA THR A 462 6.39 16.94 10.25
C THR A 462 7.85 16.67 10.59
N PHE A 463 8.72 16.77 9.62
CA PHE A 463 10.15 16.74 9.84
C PHE A 463 10.89 17.64 8.86
N VAL A 464 12.06 18.08 9.28
CA VAL A 464 13.06 18.76 8.44
C VAL A 464 14.40 18.13 8.71
N SER A 465 15.13 17.77 7.66
CA SER A 465 16.47 17.19 7.79
C SER A 465 17.42 17.69 6.71
N VAL A 466 18.69 17.74 7.08
CA VAL A 466 19.80 17.92 6.14
C VAL A 466 20.50 16.58 6.01
N ASN A 467 20.53 16.08 4.78
CA ASN A 467 21.19 14.83 4.43
C ASN A 467 22.43 15.13 3.61
N THR A 468 23.57 14.55 3.94
CA THR A 468 24.82 14.78 3.24
C THR A 468 25.59 13.47 3.02
N GLN A 469 26.26 13.38 1.89
CA GLN A 469 27.21 12.31 1.62
C GLN A 469 28.54 12.64 2.30
N LEU A 470 28.89 11.88 3.33
CA LEU A 470 30.14 12.06 4.11
C LEU A 470 31.34 11.39 3.42
N ALA A 471 31.10 10.27 2.74
CA ALA A 471 32.08 9.52 1.96
C ALA A 471 31.38 8.78 0.82
N PRO A 472 32.08 8.20 -0.16
CA PRO A 472 31.47 7.54 -1.32
C PRO A 472 30.39 6.49 -0.99
N LYS A 473 30.51 5.83 0.16
CA LYS A 473 29.54 4.82 0.63
C LYS A 473 28.90 5.17 1.97
N THR A 474 29.13 6.37 2.52
CA THR A 474 28.63 6.78 3.82
C THR A 474 27.83 8.06 3.69
N SER A 475 26.63 8.06 4.20
CA SER A 475 25.76 9.23 4.31
C SER A 475 25.46 9.56 5.77
N GLY A 476 25.22 10.83 6.06
CA GLY A 476 24.79 11.30 7.36
C GLY A 476 23.58 12.21 7.22
N SER A 477 22.72 12.22 8.22
CA SER A 477 21.61 13.16 8.32
C SER A 477 21.46 13.70 9.73
N VAL A 478 21.02 14.95 9.82
CA VAL A 478 20.59 15.58 11.07
C VAL A 478 19.27 16.25 10.84
N GLY A 479 18.34 16.10 11.77
CA GLY A 479 17.00 16.64 11.58
C GLY A 479 16.23 16.84 12.86
N LEU A 480 15.09 17.49 12.68
CA LEU A 480 14.06 17.72 13.68
C LEU A 480 12.77 17.08 13.18
N SER A 481 12.04 16.42 14.07
CA SER A 481 10.67 15.98 13.79
C SER A 481 9.71 16.45 14.89
N TYR A 482 8.49 16.73 14.50
CA TYR A 482 7.40 17.04 15.42
C TYR A 482 6.20 16.16 15.07
N PHE A 483 5.67 15.52 16.08
CA PHE A 483 4.46 14.71 16.03
C PHE A 483 3.46 15.24 17.04
N THR A 484 2.19 15.32 16.64
CA THR A 484 1.09 15.54 17.59
C THR A 484 -0.09 14.67 17.26
N PHE A 485 -0.72 14.18 18.30
CA PHE A 485 -1.93 13.39 18.28
C PHE A 485 -2.95 14.04 19.21
N ASP A 486 -4.18 14.16 18.75
CA ASP A 486 -5.26 14.80 19.50
C ASP A 486 -6.59 14.06 19.27
N THR A 487 -7.34 13.86 20.35
CA THR A 487 -8.69 13.26 20.34
C THR A 487 -9.74 14.24 20.86
N PRO A 488 -10.17 15.20 20.03
CA PRO A 488 -11.15 16.20 20.43
C PRO A 488 -12.48 15.54 20.81
N GLY A 489 -12.97 15.83 22.03
CA GLY A 489 -14.24 15.32 22.54
C GLY A 489 -14.15 14.01 23.35
N ALA A 490 -12.95 13.45 23.54
CA ALA A 490 -12.76 12.42 24.55
C ALA A 490 -12.86 13.00 25.96
N SER A 491 -13.43 12.23 26.90
CA SER A 491 -13.58 12.65 28.31
C SER A 491 -12.24 12.93 29.03
N ASN A 492 -11.15 12.36 28.52
CA ASN A 492 -9.78 12.71 28.85
C ASN A 492 -9.12 13.22 27.57
N ASN A 493 -9.05 14.54 27.38
CA ASN A 493 -8.38 15.13 26.21
C ASN A 493 -6.96 14.58 26.09
N GLY A 494 -6.82 13.47 25.33
CA GLY A 494 -5.57 12.77 25.08
C GLY A 494 -4.73 13.47 24.02
N SER A 495 -4.41 14.75 24.24
CA SER A 495 -3.46 15.44 23.37
C SER A 495 -2.03 15.08 23.78
N THR A 496 -1.27 14.59 22.84
CA THR A 496 0.14 14.27 23.01
C THR A 496 0.96 14.92 21.92
N SER A 497 2.13 15.45 22.25
CA SER A 497 3.06 15.90 21.24
C SER A 497 4.50 15.49 21.59
N THR A 498 5.29 15.30 20.55
CA THR A 498 6.71 14.89 20.67
C THR A 498 7.53 15.74 19.71
N VAL A 499 8.57 16.37 20.26
CA VAL A 499 9.62 17.00 19.47
C VAL A 499 10.84 16.08 19.55
N SER A 500 11.39 15.74 18.38
CA SER A 500 12.59 14.88 18.32
C SER A 500 13.70 15.55 17.55
N VAL A 501 14.91 15.46 18.10
CA VAL A 501 16.16 15.82 17.40
C VAL A 501 16.90 14.53 17.12
N TYR A 502 17.30 14.31 15.87
CA TYR A 502 17.97 13.07 15.51
C TYR A 502 19.21 13.28 14.63
N ALA A 503 20.13 12.35 14.75
CA ALA A 503 21.28 12.24 13.86
C ALA A 503 21.42 10.77 13.42
N THR A 504 21.63 10.57 12.11
CA THR A 504 21.76 9.23 11.52
C THR A 504 23.04 9.16 10.69
N VAL A 505 23.73 8.03 10.78
CA VAL A 505 24.81 7.66 9.86
C VAL A 505 24.45 6.32 9.24
N THR A 506 24.61 6.21 7.91
CA THR A 506 24.36 4.97 7.15
C THR A 506 25.56 4.68 6.26
N HIS A 507 26.02 3.44 6.29
CA HIS A 507 27.10 2.93 5.43
C HIS A 507 26.58 1.84 4.50
N ASN A 508 26.91 1.95 3.22
CA ASN A 508 26.62 0.95 2.19
C ASN A 508 27.92 0.17 1.89
N PHE A 509 27.83 -1.15 1.86
CA PHE A 509 28.98 -2.04 1.67
C PHE A 509 29.26 -2.36 0.20
#